data_7293e1e715f87b612d1326a7fa6e453e
#
_entry.id   7293e1e715f87b612d1326a7fa6e453e
#
_cell.length_a   1.000
_cell.length_b   1.000
_cell.length_c   1.000
_cell.angle_alpha   90.00
_cell.angle_beta   90.00
_cell.angle_gamma   90.00
#
_symmetry.space_group_name_H-M   'P 1'
#
loop_
_entity.id
_entity.type
_entity.pdbx_description
1 polymer ?
#
loop_
_entity_poly.entity_id
_entity_poly.type
_entity_poly.pdbx_seq_one_letter_code
_entity_poly.pdbx_strand_id
1 'polypeptide(L)'
;MNEKKFASQADLQEKKTSFIKLSDNAYAYTAEGDPNSGVIIGDDSVMVIDTTATPVMAQSLIKHIRSVTDLPIKYVVLSHYHAVRVLGASAYFAEGAEQIIASTGTYELIVERGEQDMKSEIERFPRLFAGVESVPGLSWPTMVFEKELTIFMGKLEVKLAHIGMGHTKGDTIAWIPSQKICFSGDLVEYGAAAYTGDAQLEEWPATLEALRALGAEKLVPGRGEALMNPQQVNEGIDYTKDFVTTLLNSAKEAVAQNMSLKEAMVHVRSKMDPKFSHVFIYEHCLPFDVTRAYDEAKGIKHPRIWTAERDQEMWHSLQA
;
A
#
# COMPACT_ATOMS: atom_id res chain seq x y z
N MET A 1 6.27 -21.98 27.33
CA MET A 1 6.94 -20.76 26.85
C MET A 1 5.88 -19.98 26.09
N ASN A 2 5.66 -18.69 26.40
CA ASN A 2 4.73 -17.90 25.61
C ASN A 2 5.32 -17.76 24.20
N GLU A 3 4.56 -18.21 23.22
CA GLU A 3 4.92 -18.06 21.81
C GLU A 3 5.04 -16.57 21.47
N LYS A 4 6.15 -16.17 20.87
CA LYS A 4 6.39 -14.77 20.51
C LYS A 4 5.50 -14.43 19.31
N LYS A 5 4.61 -13.45 19.47
CA LYS A 5 3.67 -13.02 18.42
C LYS A 5 4.34 -12.05 17.43
N PHE A 6 3.75 -11.92 16.24
CA PHE A 6 4.10 -10.81 15.33
C PHE A 6 3.90 -9.46 16.03
N ALA A 7 4.75 -8.48 15.70
CA ALA A 7 4.64 -7.13 16.24
C ALA A 7 3.28 -6.48 15.91
N SER A 8 2.74 -6.75 14.71
CA SER A 8 1.42 -6.28 14.28
C SER A 8 0.25 -6.82 15.11
N GLN A 9 0.34 -8.04 15.64
CA GLN A 9 -0.68 -8.61 16.53
C GLN A 9 -0.70 -7.93 17.92
N ALA A 10 0.41 -7.31 18.31
CA ALA A 10 0.52 -6.55 19.57
C ALA A 10 0.15 -5.07 19.43
N ASP A 11 0.04 -4.55 18.19
CA ASP A 11 -0.35 -3.16 17.92
C ASP A 11 -1.87 -3.01 17.94
N LEU A 12 -2.41 -2.77 19.15
CA LEU A 12 -3.85 -2.62 19.39
C LEU A 12 -4.28 -1.18 19.67
N GLN A 13 -3.35 -0.21 19.60
CA GLN A 13 -3.67 1.19 19.88
C GLN A 13 -4.39 1.82 18.69
N GLU A 14 -5.48 2.53 18.97
CA GLU A 14 -6.13 3.37 17.96
C GLU A 14 -5.16 4.41 17.41
N LYS A 15 -5.22 4.63 16.11
CA LYS A 15 -4.44 5.65 15.43
C LYS A 15 -5.30 6.87 15.17
N LYS A 16 -4.66 8.03 15.29
CA LYS A 16 -5.31 9.30 14.97
C LYS A 16 -5.47 9.42 13.45
N THR A 17 -6.69 9.56 13.00
CA THR A 17 -6.99 9.83 11.60
C THR A 17 -7.03 11.33 11.30
N SER A 18 -6.70 11.70 10.08
CA SER A 18 -6.77 13.06 9.58
C SER A 18 -7.38 13.09 8.19
N PHE A 19 -8.21 14.09 7.89
CA PHE A 19 -8.78 14.32 6.57
C PHE A 19 -8.29 15.67 6.07
N ILE A 20 -7.31 15.66 5.16
CA ILE A 20 -6.50 16.82 4.78
C ILE A 20 -6.89 17.27 3.39
N LYS A 21 -7.27 18.55 3.25
CA LYS A 21 -7.55 19.16 1.94
C LYS A 21 -6.24 19.45 1.21
N LEU A 22 -6.07 18.87 0.04
CA LEU A 22 -4.93 19.09 -0.84
C LEU A 22 -5.21 20.19 -1.87
N SER A 23 -6.46 20.24 -2.34
CA SER A 23 -6.99 21.25 -3.26
C SER A 23 -8.52 21.31 -3.13
N ASP A 24 -9.21 22.09 -3.99
CA ASP A 24 -10.68 22.07 -3.99
C ASP A 24 -11.26 20.73 -4.46
N ASN A 25 -10.47 19.93 -5.17
CA ASN A 25 -10.90 18.65 -5.74
C ASN A 25 -10.28 17.42 -5.06
N ALA A 26 -9.32 17.57 -4.17
CA ALA A 26 -8.54 16.42 -3.67
C ALA A 26 -8.33 16.48 -2.16
N TYR A 27 -8.46 15.31 -1.51
CA TYR A 27 -8.27 15.13 -0.07
C TYR A 27 -7.49 13.87 0.21
N ALA A 28 -6.65 13.89 1.26
CA ALA A 28 -5.99 12.72 1.81
C ALA A 28 -6.65 12.31 3.14
N TYR A 29 -6.92 11.02 3.31
CA TYR A 29 -7.26 10.42 4.58
C TYR A 29 -6.07 9.63 5.09
N THR A 30 -5.46 10.06 6.20
CA THR A 30 -4.21 9.52 6.72
C THR A 30 -4.36 9.09 8.19
N ALA A 31 -3.54 8.13 8.63
CA ALA A 31 -3.63 7.55 9.98
C ALA A 31 -2.29 6.99 10.46
N GLU A 32 -1.41 7.80 11.01
CA GLU A 32 -0.21 7.43 11.82
C GLU A 32 0.46 6.08 11.49
N GLY A 33 0.79 5.83 10.23
CA GLY A 33 1.41 4.58 9.77
C GLY A 33 0.43 3.47 9.35
N ASP A 34 -0.89 3.67 9.54
CA ASP A 34 -1.92 2.83 8.90
C ASP A 34 -2.08 3.21 7.42
N PRO A 35 -2.72 2.34 6.62
CA PRO A 35 -2.98 2.62 5.22
C PRO A 35 -3.76 3.91 4.97
N ASN A 36 -3.25 4.76 4.09
CA ASN A 36 -3.92 5.98 3.65
C ASN A 36 -4.97 5.67 2.57
N SER A 37 -5.93 6.58 2.42
CA SER A 37 -6.88 6.62 1.29
C SER A 37 -6.90 8.00 0.66
N GLY A 38 -7.33 8.09 -0.60
CA GLY A 38 -7.49 9.33 -1.32
C GLY A 38 -8.94 9.60 -1.72
N VAL A 39 -9.29 10.87 -1.85
CA VAL A 39 -10.61 11.29 -2.35
C VAL A 39 -10.43 12.36 -3.40
N ILE A 40 -11.04 12.15 -4.57
CA ILE A 40 -11.07 13.12 -5.66
C ILE A 40 -12.53 13.50 -5.94
N ILE A 41 -12.83 14.78 -5.91
CA ILE A 41 -14.17 15.33 -6.11
C ILE A 41 -14.19 16.07 -7.46
N GLY A 42 -14.95 15.53 -8.41
CA GLY A 42 -15.20 16.15 -9.71
C GLY A 42 -16.42 17.08 -9.69
N ASP A 43 -16.92 17.42 -10.87
CA ASP A 43 -18.09 18.28 -11.00
C ASP A 43 -19.40 17.56 -10.67
N ASP A 44 -19.46 16.21 -10.81
CA ASP A 44 -20.69 15.43 -10.72
C ASP A 44 -20.56 14.15 -9.90
N SER A 45 -19.36 13.81 -9.45
CA SER A 45 -19.08 12.54 -8.77
C SER A 45 -17.82 12.60 -7.93
N VAL A 46 -17.66 11.59 -7.09
CA VAL A 46 -16.50 11.36 -6.23
C VAL A 46 -15.81 10.06 -6.67
N MET A 47 -14.48 10.07 -6.64
CA MET A 47 -13.60 8.91 -6.76
C MET A 47 -12.87 8.69 -5.43
N VAL A 48 -12.85 7.45 -4.97
CA VAL A 48 -12.09 7.03 -3.78
C VAL A 48 -10.91 6.18 -4.23
N ILE A 49 -9.73 6.48 -3.71
CA ILE A 49 -8.49 5.70 -3.91
C ILE A 49 -8.24 4.92 -2.64
N ASP A 50 -8.29 3.60 -2.74
CA ASP A 50 -8.23 2.65 -1.63
C ASP A 50 -9.37 2.82 -0.59
N THR A 51 -9.87 1.71 -0.08
CA THR A 51 -11.18 1.64 0.56
C THR A 51 -11.12 1.37 2.06
N THR A 52 -9.90 1.31 2.63
CA THR A 52 -9.65 0.76 3.96
C THR A 52 -9.87 -0.78 4.03
N ALA A 53 -9.55 -1.38 5.18
CA ALA A 53 -9.52 -2.83 5.34
C ALA A 53 -10.91 -3.48 5.51
N THR A 54 -11.92 -2.73 5.96
CA THR A 54 -13.28 -3.28 6.16
C THR A 54 -14.37 -2.28 5.81
N PRO A 55 -15.58 -2.73 5.46
CA PRO A 55 -16.73 -1.85 5.25
C PRO A 55 -17.05 -0.99 6.48
N VAL A 56 -16.88 -1.52 7.69
CA VAL A 56 -17.08 -0.75 8.93
C VAL A 56 -16.07 0.40 9.02
N MET A 57 -14.80 0.16 8.70
CA MET A 57 -13.77 1.21 8.70
C MET A 57 -14.01 2.23 7.59
N ALA A 58 -14.47 1.78 6.42
CA ALA A 58 -14.82 2.66 5.30
C ALA A 58 -15.89 3.71 5.65
N GLN A 59 -16.79 3.41 6.59
CA GLN A 59 -17.79 4.37 7.06
C GLN A 59 -17.18 5.64 7.67
N SER A 60 -15.98 5.55 8.24
CA SER A 60 -15.28 6.74 8.75
C SER A 60 -14.85 7.66 7.60
N LEU A 61 -14.29 7.10 6.52
CA LEU A 61 -13.94 7.86 5.33
C LEU A 61 -15.18 8.42 4.62
N ILE A 62 -16.26 7.63 4.50
CA ILE A 62 -17.53 8.08 3.91
C ILE A 62 -18.10 9.29 4.69
N LYS A 63 -18.06 9.28 6.02
CA LYS A 63 -18.47 10.43 6.84
C LYS A 63 -17.65 11.68 6.53
N HIS A 64 -16.34 11.55 6.34
CA HIS A 64 -15.50 12.67 5.95
C HIS A 64 -15.85 13.18 4.55
N ILE A 65 -16.09 12.29 3.58
CA ILE A 65 -16.52 12.67 2.23
C ILE A 65 -17.84 13.45 2.32
N ARG A 66 -18.83 12.95 3.07
CA ARG A 66 -20.14 13.61 3.23
C ARG A 66 -20.08 14.93 3.99
N SER A 67 -19.01 15.20 4.73
CA SER A 67 -18.79 16.53 5.35
C SER A 67 -18.37 17.62 4.35
N VAL A 68 -17.97 17.24 3.15
CA VAL A 68 -17.44 18.17 2.12
C VAL A 68 -18.22 18.13 0.80
N THR A 69 -19.01 17.08 0.55
CA THR A 69 -19.83 16.97 -0.67
C THR A 69 -20.97 15.95 -0.54
N ASP A 70 -22.10 16.25 -1.21
CA ASP A 70 -23.24 15.33 -1.37
C ASP A 70 -23.19 14.56 -2.70
N LEU A 71 -22.17 14.77 -3.53
CA LEU A 71 -22.04 14.10 -4.82
C LEU A 71 -21.93 12.57 -4.66
N PRO A 72 -22.48 11.77 -5.58
CA PRO A 72 -22.39 10.33 -5.52
C PRO A 72 -20.96 9.85 -5.65
N ILE A 73 -20.60 8.85 -4.87
CA ILE A 73 -19.29 8.16 -5.00
C ILE A 73 -19.43 7.13 -6.12
N LYS A 74 -19.00 7.46 -7.34
CA LYS A 74 -19.17 6.59 -8.50
C LYS A 74 -17.99 5.63 -8.72
N TYR A 75 -16.78 6.06 -8.36
CA TYR A 75 -15.55 5.33 -8.68
C TYR A 75 -14.81 4.93 -7.41
N VAL A 76 -14.41 3.68 -7.37
CA VAL A 76 -13.47 3.12 -6.40
C VAL A 76 -12.24 2.64 -7.16
N VAL A 77 -11.05 3.09 -6.80
CA VAL A 77 -9.79 2.68 -7.41
C VAL A 77 -9.00 1.87 -6.39
N LEU A 78 -8.54 0.69 -6.80
CA LEU A 78 -7.63 -0.13 -6.01
C LEU A 78 -6.21 0.16 -6.48
N SER A 79 -5.39 0.77 -5.61
CA SER A 79 -3.99 1.05 -5.94
C SER A 79 -3.19 -0.24 -6.15
N HIS A 80 -3.50 -1.27 -5.38
CA HIS A 80 -3.01 -2.63 -5.51
C HIS A 80 -3.98 -3.61 -4.82
N TYR A 81 -3.59 -4.87 -4.59
CA TYR A 81 -4.53 -5.94 -4.21
C TYR A 81 -4.60 -6.24 -2.71
N HIS A 82 -3.69 -5.74 -1.87
CA HIS A 82 -3.61 -6.10 -0.45
C HIS A 82 -4.90 -5.81 0.31
N ALA A 83 -5.30 -6.77 1.14
CA ALA A 83 -6.58 -6.77 1.86
C ALA A 83 -6.78 -5.53 2.74
N VAL A 84 -5.73 -5.02 3.38
CA VAL A 84 -5.78 -3.80 4.23
C VAL A 84 -6.22 -2.55 3.45
N ARG A 85 -6.23 -2.60 2.12
CA ARG A 85 -6.57 -1.46 1.24
C ARG A 85 -7.92 -1.59 0.56
N VAL A 86 -8.39 -2.82 0.35
CA VAL A 86 -9.41 -3.05 -0.68
C VAL A 86 -10.71 -3.63 -0.16
N LEU A 87 -10.74 -4.29 1.01
CA LEU A 87 -11.92 -5.04 1.45
C LEU A 87 -13.06 -4.15 1.95
N GLY A 88 -12.82 -2.85 2.15
CA GLY A 88 -13.86 -1.87 2.44
C GLY A 88 -14.75 -1.50 1.25
N ALA A 89 -14.43 -1.94 0.02
CA ALA A 89 -15.07 -1.50 -1.22
C ALA A 89 -16.59 -1.67 -1.24
N SER A 90 -17.14 -2.71 -0.61
CA SER A 90 -18.60 -2.94 -0.58
C SER A 90 -19.39 -1.83 0.12
N ALA A 91 -18.78 -1.07 1.03
CA ALA A 91 -19.46 0.05 1.69
C ALA A 91 -19.81 1.18 0.71
N TYR A 92 -19.04 1.33 -0.35
CA TYR A 92 -19.25 2.42 -1.32
C TYR A 92 -20.36 2.13 -2.32
N PHE A 93 -20.77 0.87 -2.50
CA PHE A 93 -21.95 0.56 -3.33
C PHE A 93 -23.23 1.18 -2.79
N ALA A 94 -23.39 1.24 -1.47
CA ALA A 94 -24.52 1.91 -0.84
C ALA A 94 -24.50 3.45 -1.05
N GLU A 95 -23.33 4.01 -1.38
CA GLU A 95 -23.10 5.43 -1.66
C GLU A 95 -23.16 5.77 -3.15
N GLY A 96 -23.48 4.80 -4.01
CA GLY A 96 -23.61 4.98 -5.44
C GLY A 96 -22.41 4.53 -6.28
N ALA A 97 -21.44 3.79 -5.70
CA ALA A 97 -20.31 3.27 -6.47
C ALA A 97 -20.79 2.33 -7.56
N GLU A 98 -20.42 2.63 -8.79
CA GLU A 98 -20.76 1.85 -9.98
C GLU A 98 -19.56 1.04 -10.48
N GLN A 99 -18.35 1.54 -10.24
CA GLN A 99 -17.13 0.96 -10.78
C GLN A 99 -16.07 0.76 -9.71
N ILE A 100 -15.51 -0.45 -9.67
CA ILE A 100 -14.24 -0.75 -9.00
C ILE A 100 -13.19 -0.90 -10.10
N ILE A 101 -12.14 -0.10 -10.04
CA ILE A 101 -11.14 0.02 -11.10
C ILE A 101 -9.79 -0.42 -10.57
N ALA A 102 -9.09 -1.25 -11.32
CA ALA A 102 -7.73 -1.69 -11.00
C ALA A 102 -6.88 -1.89 -12.27
N SER A 103 -5.57 -1.97 -12.11
CA SER A 103 -4.72 -2.45 -13.20
C SER A 103 -4.93 -3.94 -13.45
N THR A 104 -4.59 -4.40 -14.65
CA THR A 104 -4.58 -5.83 -15.00
C THR A 104 -3.71 -6.63 -14.02
N GLY A 105 -2.53 -6.10 -13.65
CA GLY A 105 -1.64 -6.76 -12.68
C GLY A 105 -2.27 -6.91 -11.29
N THR A 106 -3.00 -5.92 -10.82
CA THR A 106 -3.77 -6.00 -9.56
C THR A 106 -4.87 -7.05 -9.63
N TYR A 107 -5.65 -7.09 -10.73
CA TYR A 107 -6.68 -8.10 -10.94
C TYR A 107 -6.09 -9.53 -10.94
N GLU A 108 -4.97 -9.73 -11.66
CA GLU A 108 -4.30 -11.03 -11.70
C GLU A 108 -3.82 -11.48 -10.31
N LEU A 109 -3.34 -10.55 -9.47
CA LEU A 109 -2.94 -10.87 -8.10
C LEU A 109 -4.14 -11.20 -7.20
N ILE A 110 -5.29 -10.53 -7.37
CA ILE A 110 -6.52 -10.90 -6.67
C ILE A 110 -6.91 -12.34 -7.03
N VAL A 111 -6.87 -12.70 -8.33
CA VAL A 111 -7.17 -14.07 -8.80
C VAL A 111 -6.19 -15.09 -8.24
N GLU A 112 -4.89 -14.77 -8.27
CA GLU A 112 -3.83 -15.70 -7.89
C GLU A 112 -3.76 -15.94 -6.38
N ARG A 113 -3.90 -14.88 -5.56
CA ARG A 113 -3.53 -14.91 -4.16
C ARG A 113 -4.41 -14.08 -3.21
N GLY A 114 -5.44 -13.44 -3.70
CA GLY A 114 -6.26 -12.52 -2.90
C GLY A 114 -6.90 -13.18 -1.67
N GLU A 115 -7.35 -14.43 -1.75
CA GLU A 115 -7.90 -15.15 -0.60
C GLU A 115 -6.85 -15.47 0.46
N GLN A 116 -5.63 -15.83 0.03
CA GLN A 116 -4.52 -16.14 0.92
C GLN A 116 -4.05 -14.86 1.63
N ASP A 117 -3.90 -13.77 0.87
CA ASP A 117 -3.56 -12.45 1.39
C ASP A 117 -4.58 -11.99 2.44
N MET A 118 -5.86 -12.03 2.11
CA MET A 118 -6.94 -11.68 3.04
C MET A 118 -6.85 -12.47 4.35
N LYS A 119 -6.65 -13.80 4.30
CA LYS A 119 -6.54 -14.63 5.51
C LYS A 119 -5.29 -14.30 6.32
N SER A 120 -4.14 -14.18 5.65
CA SER A 120 -2.85 -13.85 6.26
C SER A 120 -2.91 -12.48 6.95
N GLU A 121 -3.42 -11.45 6.29
CA GLU A 121 -3.48 -10.10 6.82
C GLU A 121 -4.47 -9.95 7.99
N ILE A 122 -5.65 -10.55 7.90
CA ILE A 122 -6.63 -10.57 9.00
C ILE A 122 -6.01 -11.17 10.27
N GLU A 123 -5.24 -12.26 10.15
CA GLU A 123 -4.57 -12.88 11.30
C GLU A 123 -3.47 -11.99 11.87
N ARG A 124 -2.71 -11.29 11.01
CA ARG A 124 -1.58 -10.46 11.42
C ARG A 124 -1.95 -9.09 11.95
N PHE A 125 -3.05 -8.50 11.47
CA PHE A 125 -3.43 -7.11 11.76
C PHE A 125 -4.84 -6.97 12.37
N PRO A 126 -5.14 -7.61 13.52
CA PRO A 126 -6.49 -7.64 14.07
C PRO A 126 -7.10 -6.25 14.28
N ARG A 127 -6.30 -5.23 14.56
CA ARG A 127 -6.79 -3.85 14.71
C ARG A 127 -7.24 -3.24 13.39
N LEU A 128 -6.49 -3.46 12.31
CA LEU A 128 -6.83 -2.93 10.98
C LEU A 128 -8.07 -3.58 10.37
N PHE A 129 -8.43 -4.78 10.82
CA PHE A 129 -9.63 -5.50 10.38
C PHE A 129 -10.77 -5.42 11.41
N ALA A 130 -10.91 -4.28 12.10
CA ALA A 130 -12.06 -4.05 12.96
C ALA A 130 -13.35 -4.18 12.14
N GLY A 131 -14.33 -4.99 12.65
CA GLY A 131 -15.57 -5.29 11.91
C GLY A 131 -15.34 -6.23 10.70
N VAL A 132 -14.39 -7.15 10.80
CA VAL A 132 -14.06 -8.12 9.73
C VAL A 132 -15.28 -8.94 9.28
N GLU A 133 -16.23 -9.20 10.18
CA GLU A 133 -17.49 -9.88 9.87
C GLU A 133 -18.37 -9.12 8.87
N SER A 134 -18.09 -7.84 8.62
CA SER A 134 -18.78 -7.04 7.60
C SER A 134 -18.24 -7.24 6.20
N VAL A 135 -17.07 -7.88 6.05
CA VAL A 135 -16.41 -8.12 4.76
C VAL A 135 -17.14 -9.24 4.02
N PRO A 136 -17.73 -8.97 2.84
CA PRO A 136 -18.48 -10.00 2.10
C PRO A 136 -17.60 -10.99 1.34
N GLY A 137 -16.29 -10.75 1.29
CA GLY A 137 -15.29 -11.46 0.52
C GLY A 137 -14.38 -10.49 -0.22
N LEU A 138 -13.67 -11.00 -1.24
CA LEU A 138 -12.76 -10.18 -2.03
C LEU A 138 -13.48 -9.08 -2.81
N SER A 139 -12.80 -7.94 -2.96
CA SER A 139 -13.28 -6.84 -3.80
C SER A 139 -12.83 -7.06 -5.24
N TRP A 140 -13.79 -7.36 -6.11
CA TRP A 140 -13.53 -7.66 -7.51
C TRP A 140 -13.63 -6.40 -8.37
N PRO A 141 -12.59 -6.04 -9.15
CA PRO A 141 -12.69 -4.98 -10.14
C PRO A 141 -13.77 -5.26 -11.17
N THR A 142 -14.57 -4.24 -11.48
CA THR A 142 -15.54 -4.25 -12.58
C THR A 142 -14.94 -3.71 -13.86
N MET A 143 -13.82 -2.98 -13.75
CA MET A 143 -13.08 -2.38 -14.84
C MET A 143 -11.58 -2.56 -14.62
N VAL A 144 -10.86 -3.07 -15.63
CA VAL A 144 -9.40 -3.21 -15.58
C VAL A 144 -8.74 -2.48 -16.74
N PHE A 145 -7.53 -1.97 -16.51
CA PHE A 145 -6.72 -1.32 -17.53
C PHE A 145 -5.27 -1.85 -17.50
N GLU A 146 -4.58 -1.81 -18.63
CA GLU A 146 -3.21 -2.34 -18.71
C GLU A 146 -2.16 -1.31 -18.30
N LYS A 147 -2.20 -0.10 -18.88
CA LYS A 147 -1.17 0.95 -18.65
C LYS A 147 -1.75 2.24 -18.10
N GLU A 148 -2.74 2.78 -18.75
CA GLU A 148 -3.35 4.05 -18.39
C GLU A 148 -4.84 4.06 -18.71
N LEU A 149 -5.63 4.70 -17.84
CA LEU A 149 -7.03 5.00 -18.03
C LEU A 149 -7.28 6.45 -17.63
N THR A 150 -7.83 7.25 -18.54
CA THR A 150 -8.23 8.63 -18.24
C THR A 150 -9.73 8.68 -17.96
N ILE A 151 -10.09 9.30 -16.84
CA ILE A 151 -11.48 9.50 -16.42
C ILE A 151 -11.73 11.01 -16.33
N PHE A 152 -12.75 11.47 -17.02
CA PHE A 152 -13.23 12.86 -16.92
C PHE A 152 -14.39 12.91 -15.93
N MET A 153 -14.15 13.53 -14.78
CA MET A 153 -15.15 13.79 -13.75
C MET A 153 -15.69 15.22 -13.93
N GLY A 154 -16.55 15.38 -14.94
CA GLY A 154 -16.89 16.71 -15.49
C GLY A 154 -15.68 17.30 -16.22
N LYS A 155 -15.18 18.45 -15.77
CA LYS A 155 -13.98 19.11 -16.34
C LYS A 155 -12.68 18.61 -15.74
N LEU A 156 -12.73 17.88 -14.64
CA LEU A 156 -11.54 17.37 -13.97
C LEU A 156 -11.05 16.10 -14.67
N GLU A 157 -9.85 16.17 -15.22
CA GLU A 157 -9.14 15.02 -15.76
C GLU A 157 -8.41 14.29 -14.62
N VAL A 158 -8.65 12.99 -14.49
CA VAL A 158 -7.93 12.08 -13.59
C VAL A 158 -7.33 10.95 -14.42
N LYS A 159 -6.04 10.71 -14.27
CA LYS A 159 -5.33 9.61 -14.91
C LYS A 159 -5.03 8.54 -13.87
N LEU A 160 -5.46 7.31 -14.14
CA LEU A 160 -5.04 6.12 -13.43
C LEU A 160 -3.93 5.47 -14.26
N ALA A 161 -2.78 5.22 -13.68
CA ALA A 161 -1.65 4.70 -14.43
C ALA A 161 -0.87 3.64 -13.67
N HIS A 162 -0.52 2.57 -14.38
CA HIS A 162 0.51 1.61 -13.97
C HIS A 162 1.82 2.06 -14.62
N ILE A 163 2.71 2.66 -13.83
CA ILE A 163 3.95 3.29 -14.31
C ILE A 163 5.18 2.39 -14.17
N GLY A 164 5.00 1.22 -13.59
CA GLY A 164 6.04 0.22 -13.36
C GLY A 164 5.72 -0.63 -12.13
N MET A 165 6.45 -1.72 -11.96
CA MET A 165 6.33 -2.59 -10.80
C MET A 165 7.14 -2.03 -9.62
N GLY A 166 6.69 -2.24 -8.41
CA GLY A 166 7.38 -1.79 -7.20
C GLY A 166 6.92 -2.56 -6.00
N HIS A 167 5.95 -2.05 -5.26
CA HIS A 167 5.34 -2.70 -4.11
C HIS A 167 4.63 -4.00 -4.48
N THR A 168 3.99 -4.01 -5.65
CA THR A 168 3.43 -5.20 -6.31
C THR A 168 3.68 -5.13 -7.82
N LYS A 169 3.26 -6.17 -8.55
CA LYS A 169 3.28 -6.13 -10.03
C LYS A 169 2.17 -5.29 -10.65
N GLY A 170 1.19 -4.84 -9.84
CA GLY A 170 -0.03 -4.19 -10.32
C GLY A 170 -0.23 -2.77 -9.82
N ASP A 171 0.78 -2.14 -9.22
CA ASP A 171 0.65 -0.83 -8.59
C ASP A 171 0.04 0.21 -9.54
N THR A 172 -0.95 0.94 -9.03
CA THR A 172 -1.68 1.98 -9.75
C THR A 172 -1.56 3.30 -9.00
N ILE A 173 -1.21 4.35 -9.72
CA ILE A 173 -1.29 5.73 -9.22
C ILE A 173 -2.56 6.40 -9.74
N ALA A 174 -3.09 7.36 -8.98
CA ALA A 174 -4.08 8.31 -9.47
C ALA A 174 -3.45 9.71 -9.56
N TRP A 175 -3.48 10.29 -10.74
CA TRP A 175 -2.81 11.55 -11.07
C TRP A 175 -3.80 12.60 -11.55
N ILE A 176 -3.75 13.80 -10.97
CA ILE A 176 -4.53 14.97 -11.41
C ILE A 176 -3.57 15.96 -12.10
N PRO A 177 -3.43 15.91 -13.44
CA PRO A 177 -2.42 16.68 -14.16
C PRO A 177 -2.53 18.19 -13.95
N SER A 178 -3.76 18.71 -13.98
CA SER A 178 -4.04 20.16 -13.86
C SER A 178 -3.67 20.73 -12.49
N GLN A 179 -3.55 19.88 -11.47
CA GLN A 179 -3.27 20.27 -10.08
C GLN A 179 -1.94 19.72 -9.56
N LYS A 180 -1.27 18.89 -10.37
CA LYS A 180 -0.03 18.19 -10.02
C LYS A 180 -0.12 17.45 -8.68
N ILE A 181 -1.24 16.78 -8.45
CA ILE A 181 -1.49 15.94 -7.25
C ILE A 181 -1.46 14.49 -7.64
N CYS A 182 -0.68 13.67 -6.91
CA CYS A 182 -0.56 12.24 -7.11
C CYS A 182 -0.97 11.47 -5.84
N PHE A 183 -1.73 10.41 -6.02
CA PHE A 183 -1.96 9.36 -5.03
C PHE A 183 -1.15 8.15 -5.48
N SER A 184 -0.12 7.79 -4.72
CA SER A 184 0.87 6.81 -5.17
C SER A 184 0.58 5.38 -4.74
N GLY A 185 -0.43 5.16 -3.88
CA GLY A 185 -0.50 3.89 -3.16
C GLY A 185 0.83 3.59 -2.47
N ASP A 186 1.16 2.33 -2.29
CA ASP A 186 2.36 1.90 -1.56
C ASP A 186 3.66 1.98 -2.40
N LEU A 187 3.60 2.58 -3.60
CA LEU A 187 4.83 2.93 -4.33
C LEU A 187 5.69 3.93 -3.55
N VAL A 188 5.08 4.82 -2.77
CA VAL A 188 5.79 5.71 -1.85
C VAL A 188 5.25 5.53 -0.44
N GLU A 189 6.15 5.24 0.48
CA GLU A 189 5.91 5.22 1.92
C GLU A 189 6.80 6.30 2.56
N TYR A 190 6.29 7.03 3.54
CA TYR A 190 7.08 8.08 4.19
C TYR A 190 6.84 8.14 5.69
N GLY A 191 7.90 8.03 6.48
CA GLY A 191 7.81 7.90 7.94
C GLY A 191 7.25 6.55 8.40
N ALA A 192 7.04 5.62 7.49
CA ALA A 192 6.64 4.24 7.74
C ALA A 192 7.56 3.29 6.97
N ALA A 193 7.68 2.03 7.41
CA ALA A 193 8.39 1.02 6.65
C ALA A 193 7.59 0.62 5.41
N ALA A 194 8.29 0.46 4.29
CA ALA A 194 7.68 -0.10 3.10
C ALA A 194 7.53 -1.62 3.28
N TYR A 195 6.28 -2.13 3.29
CA TYR A 195 6.07 -3.58 3.21
C TYR A 195 6.49 -4.08 1.82
N THR A 196 7.35 -5.08 1.79
CA THR A 196 7.94 -5.56 0.53
C THR A 196 7.64 -7.03 0.24
N GLY A 197 6.77 -7.68 0.99
CA GLY A 197 6.50 -9.12 0.89
C GLY A 197 6.16 -9.62 -0.52
N ASP A 198 5.56 -8.77 -1.36
CA ASP A 198 5.18 -9.06 -2.74
C ASP A 198 5.88 -8.15 -3.77
N ALA A 199 6.91 -7.43 -3.33
CA ALA A 199 7.58 -6.42 -4.14
C ALA A 199 8.46 -7.01 -5.27
N GLN A 200 8.71 -6.15 -6.25
CA GLN A 200 9.73 -6.30 -7.28
C GLN A 200 10.87 -5.32 -6.96
N LEU A 201 11.72 -5.71 -6.01
CA LEU A 201 12.69 -4.81 -5.39
C LEU A 201 13.73 -4.27 -6.36
N GLU A 202 14.13 -5.05 -7.37
CA GLU A 202 15.09 -4.59 -8.40
C GLU A 202 14.48 -3.53 -9.32
N GLU A 203 13.17 -3.59 -9.56
CA GLU A 203 12.47 -2.70 -10.49
C GLU A 203 11.95 -1.43 -9.81
N TRP A 204 11.62 -1.52 -8.52
CA TRP A 204 11.00 -0.43 -7.76
C TRP A 204 11.76 0.91 -7.84
N PRO A 205 13.10 0.98 -7.74
CA PRO A 205 13.82 2.26 -7.90
C PRO A 205 13.58 2.94 -9.24
N ALA A 206 13.46 2.19 -10.34
CA ALA A 206 13.16 2.76 -11.65
C ALA A 206 11.72 3.29 -11.73
N THR A 207 10.76 2.59 -11.11
CA THR A 207 9.37 3.03 -11.00
C THR A 207 9.25 4.32 -10.18
N LEU A 208 10.04 4.45 -9.11
CA LEU A 208 10.10 5.70 -8.32
C LEU A 208 10.65 6.88 -9.13
N GLU A 209 11.62 6.65 -10.02
CA GLU A 209 12.09 7.72 -10.91
C GLU A 209 11.04 8.08 -12.00
N ALA A 210 10.28 7.09 -12.49
CA ALA A 210 9.15 7.37 -13.37
C ALA A 210 8.07 8.20 -12.66
N LEU A 211 7.79 7.92 -11.38
CA LEU A 211 6.89 8.72 -10.54
C LEU A 211 7.42 10.15 -10.37
N ARG A 212 8.72 10.31 -10.08
CA ARG A 212 9.37 11.63 -9.96
C ARG A 212 9.22 12.46 -11.23
N ALA A 213 9.32 11.80 -12.39
CA ALA A 213 9.22 12.47 -13.70
C ALA A 213 7.83 13.08 -13.98
N LEU A 214 6.78 12.68 -13.25
CA LEU A 214 5.46 13.33 -13.34
C LEU A 214 5.48 14.77 -12.85
N GLY A 215 6.44 15.12 -12.00
CA GLY A 215 6.57 16.47 -11.46
C GLY A 215 5.44 16.83 -10.47
N ALA A 216 5.02 15.88 -9.65
CA ALA A 216 3.99 16.10 -8.64
C ALA A 216 4.43 17.19 -7.65
N GLU A 217 3.52 18.13 -7.38
CA GLU A 217 3.71 19.17 -6.36
C GLU A 217 3.15 18.74 -5.00
N LYS A 218 2.19 17.80 -5.01
CA LYS A 218 1.68 17.13 -3.80
C LYS A 218 1.54 15.64 -4.07
N LEU A 219 1.76 14.84 -3.03
CA LEU A 219 1.63 13.40 -3.12
C LEU A 219 1.03 12.83 -1.83
N VAL A 220 0.08 11.91 -2.00
CA VAL A 220 -0.43 11.08 -0.91
C VAL A 220 0.28 9.73 -0.98
N PRO A 221 1.16 9.43 -0.02
CA PRO A 221 1.84 8.14 0.04
C PRO A 221 0.88 7.05 0.54
N GLY A 222 1.31 5.80 0.44
CA GLY A 222 0.55 4.67 0.97
C GLY A 222 0.38 4.74 2.49
N ARG A 223 1.41 5.17 3.20
CA ARG A 223 1.41 5.46 4.64
C ARG A 223 2.19 6.72 4.94
N GLY A 224 1.86 7.33 6.07
CA GLY A 224 2.45 8.58 6.50
C GLY A 224 1.62 9.80 6.10
N GLU A 225 2.14 10.97 6.38
CA GLU A 225 1.42 12.22 6.09
C GLU A 225 1.46 12.57 4.60
N ALA A 226 0.46 13.33 4.15
CA ALA A 226 0.45 13.86 2.79
C ALA A 226 1.63 14.83 2.57
N LEU A 227 2.33 14.67 1.47
CA LEU A 227 3.47 15.49 1.06
C LEU A 227 2.97 16.71 0.29
N MET A 228 3.16 17.89 0.85
CA MET A 228 2.42 19.10 0.47
C MET A 228 3.17 20.07 -0.44
N ASN A 229 4.40 19.72 -0.82
CA ASN A 229 5.22 20.53 -1.72
C ASN A 229 6.25 19.63 -2.46
N PRO A 230 6.84 20.12 -3.59
CA PRO A 230 7.78 19.33 -4.39
C PRO A 230 9.01 18.81 -3.63
N GLN A 231 9.49 19.54 -2.62
CA GLN A 231 10.61 19.10 -1.80
C GLN A 231 10.23 17.87 -0.99
N GLN A 232 9.11 17.90 -0.28
CA GLN A 232 8.61 16.76 0.49
C GLN A 232 8.33 15.55 -0.41
N VAL A 233 7.76 15.79 -1.61
CA VAL A 233 7.52 14.71 -2.59
C VAL A 233 8.83 14.02 -2.96
N ASN A 234 9.87 14.77 -3.26
CA ASN A 234 11.18 14.21 -3.58
C ASN A 234 11.81 13.49 -2.37
N GLU A 235 11.69 14.04 -1.17
CA GLU A 235 12.14 13.40 0.07
C GLU A 235 11.43 12.07 0.31
N GLY A 236 10.12 11.97 0.08
CA GLY A 236 9.36 10.73 0.20
C GLY A 236 9.79 9.66 -0.81
N ILE A 237 10.04 10.08 -2.06
CA ILE A 237 10.55 9.20 -3.11
C ILE A 237 11.95 8.70 -2.75
N ASP A 238 12.85 9.59 -2.33
CA ASP A 238 14.23 9.23 -1.94
C ASP A 238 14.25 8.33 -0.71
N TYR A 239 13.38 8.59 0.27
CA TYR A 239 13.24 7.76 1.45
C TYR A 239 12.84 6.32 1.09
N THR A 240 11.79 6.15 0.28
CA THR A 240 11.35 4.82 -0.16
C THR A 240 12.44 4.13 -0.97
N LYS A 241 13.10 4.86 -1.87
CA LYS A 241 14.20 4.33 -2.68
C LYS A 241 15.39 3.87 -1.83
N ASP A 242 15.77 4.65 -0.78
CA ASP A 242 16.84 4.26 0.15
C ASP A 242 16.44 3.03 0.96
N PHE A 243 15.17 2.93 1.40
CA PHE A 243 14.66 1.77 2.12
C PHE A 243 14.80 0.50 1.28
N VAL A 244 14.22 0.47 0.08
CA VAL A 244 14.19 -0.74 -0.76
C VAL A 244 15.58 -1.13 -1.27
N THR A 245 16.43 -0.14 -1.60
CA THR A 245 17.82 -0.41 -2.05
C THR A 245 18.70 -0.90 -0.92
N THR A 246 18.58 -0.34 0.28
CA THR A 246 19.33 -0.81 1.47
C THR A 246 18.94 -2.24 1.80
N LEU A 247 17.65 -2.54 1.80
CA LEU A 247 17.11 -3.88 2.04
C LEU A 247 17.66 -4.91 1.05
N LEU A 248 17.47 -4.66 -0.25
CA LEU A 248 17.86 -5.61 -1.30
C LEU A 248 19.40 -5.82 -1.36
N ASN A 249 20.17 -4.74 -1.25
CA ASN A 249 21.64 -4.85 -1.28
C ASN A 249 22.15 -5.66 -0.08
N SER A 250 21.61 -5.43 1.10
CA SER A 250 21.96 -6.20 2.31
C SER A 250 21.59 -7.68 2.16
N ALA A 251 20.43 -7.98 1.56
CA ALA A 251 20.04 -9.37 1.29
C ALA A 251 20.96 -10.03 0.23
N LYS A 252 21.36 -9.30 -0.81
CA LYS A 252 22.37 -9.78 -1.81
C LYS A 252 23.71 -10.08 -1.15
N GLU A 253 24.18 -9.23 -0.22
CA GLU A 253 25.39 -9.48 0.55
C GLU A 253 25.27 -10.76 1.38
N ALA A 254 24.13 -10.98 2.05
CA ALA A 254 23.89 -12.17 2.85
C ALA A 254 23.88 -13.46 1.99
N VAL A 255 23.22 -13.43 0.84
CA VAL A 255 23.17 -14.56 -0.11
C VAL A 255 24.57 -14.87 -0.67
N ALA A 256 25.35 -13.86 -1.03
CA ALA A 256 26.71 -14.02 -1.53
C ALA A 256 27.64 -14.67 -0.50
N GLN A 257 27.36 -14.50 0.79
CA GLN A 257 28.09 -15.11 1.91
C GLN A 257 27.47 -16.47 2.35
N ASN A 258 26.51 -17.01 1.61
CA ASN A 258 25.78 -18.25 1.93
C ASN A 258 25.12 -18.26 3.31
N MET A 259 24.71 -17.11 3.81
CA MET A 259 23.99 -17.01 5.06
C MET A 259 22.61 -17.68 4.97
N SER A 260 22.18 -18.36 6.03
CA SER A 260 20.80 -18.80 6.21
C SER A 260 19.84 -17.59 6.30
N LEU A 261 18.53 -17.79 6.16
CA LEU A 261 17.54 -16.72 6.30
C LEU A 261 17.66 -16.02 7.68
N LYS A 262 17.89 -16.79 8.75
CA LYS A 262 18.07 -16.23 10.09
C LYS A 262 19.32 -15.36 10.22
N GLU A 263 20.45 -15.82 9.67
CA GLU A 263 21.68 -15.02 9.64
C GLU A 263 21.52 -13.78 8.75
N ALA A 264 20.83 -13.92 7.60
CA ALA A 264 20.48 -12.80 6.73
C ALA A 264 19.62 -11.77 7.45
N MET A 265 18.65 -12.19 8.29
CA MET A 265 17.85 -11.28 9.11
C MET A 265 18.73 -10.43 10.04
N VAL A 266 19.72 -11.04 10.71
CA VAL A 266 20.66 -10.31 11.57
C VAL A 266 21.51 -9.34 10.76
N HIS A 267 22.02 -9.80 9.60
CA HIS A 267 22.84 -8.98 8.71
C HIS A 267 22.07 -7.77 8.17
N VAL A 268 20.86 -8.00 7.63
CA VAL A 268 20.00 -6.94 7.08
C VAL A 268 19.63 -5.93 8.18
N ARG A 269 19.24 -6.39 9.38
CA ARG A 269 18.99 -5.50 10.51
C ARG A 269 20.16 -4.57 10.81
N SER A 270 21.39 -5.07 10.76
CA SER A 270 22.58 -4.25 11.01
C SER A 270 22.72 -3.05 10.07
N LYS A 271 22.10 -3.13 8.87
CA LYS A 271 22.11 -2.07 7.85
C LYS A 271 20.84 -1.22 7.89
N MET A 272 19.69 -1.84 8.18
CA MET A 272 18.39 -1.17 8.16
C MET A 272 18.11 -0.41 9.47
N ASP A 273 18.40 -1.03 10.64
CA ASP A 273 18.06 -0.46 11.94
C ASP A 273 18.60 0.95 12.17
N PRO A 274 19.86 1.29 11.81
CA PRO A 274 20.40 2.64 12.00
C PRO A 274 19.61 3.72 11.25
N LYS A 275 18.94 3.35 10.16
CA LYS A 275 18.20 4.27 9.28
C LYS A 275 16.69 4.26 9.57
N PHE A 276 16.11 3.09 9.85
CA PHE A 276 14.67 2.90 9.74
C PHE A 276 13.99 2.30 10.98
N SER A 277 14.72 1.89 12.05
CA SER A 277 14.10 1.25 13.21
C SER A 277 13.10 2.14 13.98
N HIS A 278 13.13 3.44 13.73
CA HIS A 278 12.29 4.44 14.40
C HIS A 278 10.97 4.75 13.66
N VAL A 279 10.80 4.23 12.42
CA VAL A 279 9.61 4.56 11.62
C VAL A 279 8.44 3.64 11.96
N PHE A 280 7.23 4.08 11.64
CA PHE A 280 6.02 3.29 11.86
C PHE A 280 6.12 1.91 11.20
N ILE A 281 5.54 0.92 11.82
CA ILE A 281 5.38 -0.47 11.37
C ILE A 281 6.68 -1.21 10.96
N TYR A 282 7.86 -0.66 11.25
CA TYR A 282 9.14 -1.29 10.90
C TYR A 282 9.24 -2.74 11.37
N GLU A 283 8.97 -3.01 12.65
CA GLU A 283 9.00 -4.37 13.20
C GLU A 283 7.88 -5.28 12.67
N HIS A 284 6.80 -4.69 12.14
CA HIS A 284 5.71 -5.43 11.50
C HIS A 284 6.13 -5.98 10.13
N CYS A 285 6.85 -5.16 9.35
CA CYS A 285 7.22 -5.44 7.96
C CYS A 285 8.50 -6.26 7.86
N LEU A 286 9.49 -5.97 8.71
CA LEU A 286 10.86 -6.46 8.54
C LEU A 286 11.01 -7.97 8.33
N PRO A 287 10.29 -8.88 9.02
CA PRO A 287 10.40 -10.33 8.77
C PRO A 287 10.02 -10.71 7.33
N PHE A 288 8.97 -10.10 6.80
CA PHE A 288 8.48 -10.30 5.44
C PHE A 288 9.42 -9.66 4.41
N ASP A 289 9.88 -8.44 4.69
CA ASP A 289 10.79 -7.68 3.85
C ASP A 289 12.11 -8.43 3.63
N VAL A 290 12.73 -8.90 4.71
CA VAL A 290 13.98 -9.66 4.64
C VAL A 290 13.76 -10.98 3.89
N THR A 291 12.66 -11.67 4.16
CA THR A 291 12.37 -12.94 3.49
C THR A 291 12.18 -12.74 1.99
N ARG A 292 11.45 -11.69 1.57
CA ARG A 292 11.26 -11.39 0.16
C ARG A 292 12.55 -10.94 -0.52
N ALA A 293 13.33 -10.06 0.11
CA ALA A 293 14.59 -9.60 -0.42
C ALA A 293 15.61 -10.75 -0.56
N TYR A 294 15.62 -11.67 0.40
CA TYR A 294 16.45 -12.86 0.35
C TYR A 294 16.03 -13.82 -0.78
N ASP A 295 14.72 -14.02 -0.98
CA ASP A 295 14.19 -14.80 -2.10
C ASP A 295 14.59 -14.17 -3.45
N GLU A 296 14.43 -12.85 -3.61
CA GLU A 296 14.77 -12.15 -4.85
C GLU A 296 16.29 -12.19 -5.11
N ALA A 297 17.12 -12.01 -4.08
CA ALA A 297 18.57 -12.14 -4.17
C ALA A 297 19.01 -13.55 -4.60
N LYS A 298 18.22 -14.59 -4.29
CA LYS A 298 18.41 -15.98 -4.76
C LYS A 298 17.84 -16.26 -6.15
N GLY A 299 17.31 -15.23 -6.83
CA GLY A 299 16.76 -15.34 -8.18
C GLY A 299 15.27 -15.73 -8.24
N ILE A 300 14.55 -15.76 -7.13
CA ILE A 300 13.10 -15.98 -7.10
C ILE A 300 12.41 -14.66 -7.44
N LYS A 301 12.18 -14.42 -8.72
CA LYS A 301 11.61 -13.14 -9.19
C LYS A 301 10.13 -12.99 -8.86
N HIS A 302 9.34 -14.05 -9.04
CA HIS A 302 7.92 -14.04 -8.69
C HIS A 302 7.76 -14.24 -7.18
N PRO A 303 7.18 -13.28 -6.45
CA PRO A 303 7.00 -13.41 -5.01
C PRO A 303 6.17 -14.64 -4.64
N ARG A 304 6.64 -15.42 -3.69
CA ARG A 304 5.89 -16.58 -3.18
C ARG A 304 4.68 -16.10 -2.39
N ILE A 305 3.55 -16.77 -2.55
CA ILE A 305 2.29 -16.42 -1.88
C ILE A 305 2.47 -16.50 -0.36
N TRP A 306 2.05 -15.47 0.33
CA TRP A 306 1.92 -15.46 1.78
C TRP A 306 0.59 -16.13 2.17
N THR A 307 0.70 -17.22 2.94
CA THR A 307 -0.43 -17.87 3.59
C THR A 307 -0.23 -17.80 5.09
N ALA A 308 -1.28 -17.94 5.88
CA ALA A 308 -1.19 -17.94 7.33
C ALA A 308 -0.18 -19.00 7.85
N GLU A 309 -0.13 -20.17 7.19
CA GLU A 309 0.84 -21.23 7.52
C GLU A 309 2.28 -20.78 7.20
N ARG A 310 2.52 -20.21 6.03
CA ARG A 310 3.85 -19.72 5.65
C ARG A 310 4.33 -18.58 6.55
N ASP A 311 3.43 -17.71 6.96
CA ASP A 311 3.73 -16.64 7.93
C ASP A 311 4.29 -17.24 9.22
N GLN A 312 3.63 -18.27 9.74
CA GLN A 312 4.06 -18.95 10.96
C GLN A 312 5.38 -19.71 10.75
N GLU A 313 5.55 -20.43 9.64
CA GLU A 313 6.78 -21.16 9.32
C GLU A 313 7.98 -20.19 9.24
N MET A 314 7.82 -19.07 8.52
CA MET A 314 8.83 -18.02 8.43
C MET A 314 9.15 -17.45 9.81
N TRP A 315 8.12 -17.10 10.59
CA TRP A 315 8.30 -16.53 11.93
C TRP A 315 9.06 -17.48 12.85
N HIS A 316 8.69 -18.77 12.88
CA HIS A 316 9.40 -19.77 13.64
C HIS A 316 10.86 -19.93 13.19
N SER A 317 11.12 -19.94 11.89
CA SER A 317 12.48 -20.05 11.34
C SER A 317 13.39 -18.89 11.75
N LEU A 318 12.83 -17.70 11.94
CA LEU A 318 13.58 -16.53 12.40
C LEU A 318 13.81 -16.51 13.92
N GLN A 319 12.96 -17.20 14.70
CA GLN A 319 13.10 -17.28 16.16
C GLN A 319 14.00 -18.47 16.61
N ALA A 320 14.01 -19.57 15.85
CA ALA A 320 14.82 -20.77 16.16
C ALA A 320 16.30 -20.49 16.05
#